data_88ae5d75cd9428bbc28584b8ec628c34
#
_entry.id   88ae5d75cd9428bbc28584b8ec628c34
#
_cell.length_a   1.000
_cell.length_b   1.000
_cell.length_c   1.000
_cell.angle_alpha   90.00
_cell.angle_beta   90.00
_cell.angle_gamma   90.00
#
_symmetry.space_group_name_H-M   'P 1'
#
loop_
_entity.id
_entity.type
_entity.pdbx_description
1 polymer ?
#
loop_
_entity_poly.entity_id
_entity_poly.type
_entity_poly.pdbx_seq_one_letter_code
_entity_poly.pdbx_strand_id
1 'polypeptide(L)'
;LELADYVQNNVKDSLSRVSGVGEVNVYSSRLSMRVWLDADKITALNIPISSIKSAIEGQNYQPSLGSIGAMPGDGTQQMVYTLQTQGRINEVEDFKNIIIRTAEQGGLVYLKDIARVEIGEEDYHATSKYNGAPNVAIAINQLAGANALDAMAGVKAEIERLSQRFP
;
A
#
# COMPACT_ATOMS: atom_id res chain seq x y z
N LEU A 1 -0.61 9.83 9.93
CA LEU A 1 -0.66 8.86 8.83
C LEU A 1 0.74 8.51 8.33
N GLU A 2 1.59 9.48 8.01
CA GLU A 2 2.97 9.26 7.55
C GLU A 2 3.81 8.46 8.56
N LEU A 3 3.68 8.77 9.86
CA LEU A 3 4.36 8.01 10.91
C LEU A 3 3.93 6.54 10.93
N ALA A 4 2.64 6.24 10.74
CA ALA A 4 2.12 4.89 10.73
C ALA A 4 2.69 4.07 9.58
N ASP A 5 2.74 4.66 8.38
CA ASP A 5 3.31 4.04 7.20
C ASP A 5 4.83 3.84 7.35
N TYR A 6 5.54 4.83 7.89
CA TYR A 6 6.96 4.72 8.20
C TYR A 6 7.25 3.58 9.18
N VAL A 7 6.48 3.48 10.26
CA VAL A 7 6.62 2.42 11.27
C VAL A 7 6.38 1.05 10.65
N GLN A 8 5.34 0.92 9.83
CA GLN A 8 4.98 -0.36 9.19
C GLN A 8 6.07 -0.84 8.22
N ASN A 9 6.67 0.08 7.44
CA ASN A 9 7.60 -0.28 6.38
C ASN A 9 9.07 -0.34 6.82
N ASN A 10 9.45 0.42 7.87
CA ASN A 10 10.84 0.54 8.28
C ASN A 10 11.12 0.04 9.69
N VAL A 11 10.24 0.37 10.65
CA VAL A 11 10.49 0.06 12.06
C VAL A 11 10.18 -1.40 12.36
N LYS A 12 9.07 -1.92 11.85
CA LYS A 12 8.64 -3.31 12.07
C LYS A 12 9.72 -4.31 11.67
N ASP A 13 10.28 -4.16 10.46
CA ASP A 13 11.29 -5.07 9.95
C ASP A 13 12.60 -5.00 10.75
N SER A 14 12.99 -3.81 11.16
CA SER A 14 14.18 -3.61 11.99
C SER A 14 14.02 -4.24 13.37
N LEU A 15 12.87 -4.07 14.00
CA LEU A 15 12.56 -4.67 15.30
C LEU A 15 12.46 -6.19 15.25
N SER A 16 11.93 -6.75 14.15
CA SER A 16 11.84 -8.19 13.96
C SER A 16 13.20 -8.90 13.85
N ARG A 17 14.26 -8.14 13.56
CA ARG A 17 15.64 -8.69 13.48
C ARG A 17 16.40 -8.62 14.79
N VAL A 18 15.83 -8.01 15.82
CA VAL A 18 16.45 -7.95 17.14
C VAL A 18 16.47 -9.33 17.78
N SER A 19 17.61 -9.72 18.33
CA SER A 19 17.74 -11.04 18.99
C SER A 19 16.75 -11.19 20.13
N GLY A 20 16.05 -12.32 20.17
CA GLY A 20 15.04 -12.62 21.17
C GLY A 20 13.63 -12.08 20.85
N VAL A 21 13.46 -11.35 19.76
CA VAL A 21 12.15 -10.94 19.26
C VAL A 21 11.56 -12.06 18.40
N GLY A 22 10.32 -12.44 18.68
CA GLY A 22 9.58 -13.45 17.93
C GLY A 22 8.62 -12.83 16.92
N GLU A 23 7.73 -11.97 17.37
CA GLU A 23 6.72 -11.35 16.52
C GLU A 23 6.56 -9.86 16.85
N VAL A 24 6.41 -9.05 15.81
CA VAL A 24 6.16 -7.61 15.92
C VAL A 24 4.83 -7.27 15.27
N ASN A 25 3.88 -6.79 16.06
CA ASN A 25 2.56 -6.37 15.62
C ASN A 25 2.43 -4.85 15.73
N VAL A 26 2.15 -4.18 14.61
CA VAL A 26 1.94 -2.73 14.55
C VAL A 26 0.44 -2.47 14.53
N TYR A 27 -0.05 -1.75 15.53
CA TYR A 27 -1.44 -1.33 15.63
C TYR A 27 -1.58 0.09 15.08
N SER A 28 -1.71 0.17 13.78
CA SER A 28 -1.98 1.41 13.06
C SER A 28 -2.69 1.08 11.75
N SER A 29 -3.49 2.02 11.27
CA SER A 29 -4.06 1.89 9.95
C SER A 29 -3.03 2.26 8.88
N ARG A 30 -3.03 1.52 7.78
CA ARG A 30 -2.20 1.83 6.61
C ARG A 30 -2.83 2.94 5.80
N LEU A 31 -2.01 3.64 5.04
CA LEU A 31 -2.50 4.53 3.99
C LEU A 31 -3.10 3.71 2.86
N SER A 32 -4.29 4.09 2.42
CA SER A 32 -4.93 3.50 1.26
C SER A 32 -5.62 4.57 0.42
N MET A 33 -5.87 4.23 -0.83
CA MET A 33 -6.68 5.05 -1.71
C MET A 33 -8.16 4.75 -1.44
N ARG A 34 -8.90 5.76 -0.97
CA ARG A 34 -10.34 5.65 -0.70
C ARG A 34 -11.14 6.20 -1.87
N VAL A 35 -12.10 5.41 -2.29
CA VAL A 35 -13.02 5.75 -3.38
C VAL A 35 -14.43 5.81 -2.83
N TRP A 36 -15.00 7.02 -2.76
CA TRP A 36 -16.35 7.26 -2.31
C TRP A 36 -17.26 7.35 -3.53
N LEU A 37 -18.00 6.28 -3.78
CA LEU A 37 -18.89 6.18 -4.93
C LEU A 37 -20.15 7.05 -4.75
N ASP A 38 -20.54 7.76 -5.80
CA ASP A 38 -21.76 8.54 -5.87
C ASP A 38 -22.88 7.67 -6.44
N ALA A 39 -23.80 7.24 -5.59
CA ALA A 39 -24.87 6.31 -5.94
C ALA A 39 -25.81 6.86 -7.03
N ASP A 40 -26.08 8.16 -7.00
CA ASP A 40 -26.98 8.79 -7.97
C ASP A 40 -26.37 8.81 -9.36
N LYS A 41 -25.09 9.18 -9.46
CA LYS A 41 -24.35 9.18 -10.72
C LYS A 41 -24.16 7.78 -11.30
N ILE A 42 -23.84 6.80 -10.45
CA ILE A 42 -23.69 5.40 -10.86
C ILE A 42 -25.01 4.87 -11.43
N THR A 43 -26.11 5.17 -10.76
CA THR A 43 -27.45 4.76 -11.19
C THR A 43 -27.84 5.46 -12.50
N ALA A 44 -27.63 6.77 -12.61
CA ALA A 44 -27.93 7.55 -13.81
C ALA A 44 -27.14 7.06 -15.03
N LEU A 45 -25.91 6.63 -14.84
CA LEU A 45 -25.05 6.09 -15.90
C LEU A 45 -25.22 4.58 -16.11
N ASN A 46 -26.06 3.92 -15.31
CA ASN A 46 -26.28 2.47 -15.33
C ASN A 46 -24.96 1.67 -15.29
N ILE A 47 -24.06 2.01 -14.36
CA ILE A 47 -22.76 1.37 -14.21
C ILE A 47 -22.81 0.38 -13.04
N PRO A 48 -22.59 -0.92 -13.26
CA PRO A 48 -22.49 -1.90 -12.18
C PRO A 48 -21.27 -1.65 -11.30
N ILE A 49 -21.42 -1.80 -9.98
CA ILE A 49 -20.29 -1.64 -9.02
C ILE A 49 -19.16 -2.64 -9.33
N SER A 50 -19.51 -3.85 -9.80
CA SER A 50 -18.53 -4.84 -10.23
C SER A 50 -17.64 -4.35 -11.36
N SER A 51 -18.19 -3.59 -12.30
CA SER A 51 -17.40 -2.99 -13.40
C SER A 51 -16.42 -1.95 -12.89
N ILE A 52 -16.82 -1.15 -11.91
CA ILE A 52 -15.94 -0.15 -11.26
C ILE A 52 -14.78 -0.87 -10.56
N LYS A 53 -15.09 -1.91 -9.79
CA LYS A 53 -14.08 -2.73 -9.10
C LYS A 53 -13.10 -3.34 -10.11
N SER A 54 -13.59 -4.00 -11.15
CA SER A 54 -12.76 -4.63 -12.17
C SER A 54 -11.89 -3.62 -12.93
N ALA A 55 -12.41 -2.41 -13.21
CA ALA A 55 -11.64 -1.36 -13.85
C ALA A 55 -10.49 -0.85 -12.98
N ILE A 56 -10.74 -0.67 -11.67
CA ILE A 56 -9.71 -0.28 -10.70
C ILE A 56 -8.65 -1.37 -10.58
N GLU A 57 -9.05 -2.63 -10.40
CA GLU A 57 -8.13 -3.77 -10.29
C GLU A 57 -7.30 -3.95 -11.56
N GLY A 58 -7.92 -3.83 -12.74
CA GLY A 58 -7.25 -4.00 -14.03
C GLY A 58 -6.23 -2.91 -14.36
N GLN A 59 -6.49 -1.67 -13.95
CA GLN A 59 -5.59 -0.54 -14.21
C GLN A 59 -4.58 -0.30 -13.07
N ASN A 60 -4.83 -0.86 -11.88
CA ASN A 60 -3.89 -0.81 -10.75
C ASN A 60 -3.05 -2.11 -10.64
N TYR A 61 -2.93 -2.86 -11.72
CA TYR A 61 -2.15 -4.09 -11.76
C TYR A 61 -0.72 -3.81 -12.21
N GLN A 62 0.23 -4.43 -11.54
CA GLN A 62 1.66 -4.39 -11.93
C GLN A 62 2.06 -5.73 -12.56
N PRO A 63 1.93 -5.88 -13.87
CA PRO A 63 2.36 -7.10 -14.53
C PRO A 63 3.88 -7.21 -14.53
N SER A 64 4.39 -8.42 -14.36
CA SER A 64 5.78 -8.71 -14.68
C SER A 64 5.90 -8.88 -16.19
N LEU A 65 6.41 -7.87 -16.87
CA LEU A 65 6.50 -7.88 -18.34
C LEU A 65 7.70 -8.67 -18.87
N GLY A 66 8.65 -9.04 -18.02
CA GLY A 66 9.86 -9.74 -18.45
C GLY A 66 10.80 -8.86 -19.28
N SER A 67 11.54 -9.48 -20.18
CA SER A 67 12.47 -8.80 -21.07
C SER A 67 12.41 -9.40 -22.47
N ILE A 68 12.60 -8.55 -23.48
CA ILE A 68 12.76 -8.97 -24.88
C ILE A 68 14.24 -9.24 -25.13
N GLY A 69 14.54 -10.37 -25.78
CA GLY A 69 15.90 -10.75 -26.10
C GLY A 69 16.64 -11.50 -25.00
N ALA A 70 15.98 -11.85 -23.87
CA ALA A 70 16.55 -12.70 -22.85
C ALA A 70 16.53 -14.19 -23.27
N MET A 71 17.50 -14.97 -22.78
CA MET A 71 17.52 -16.42 -22.99
C MET A 71 16.27 -17.10 -22.37
N PRO A 72 15.71 -18.18 -22.97
CA PRO A 72 16.20 -18.88 -24.16
C PRO A 72 15.77 -18.22 -25.47
N GLY A 73 16.74 -17.82 -26.28
CA GLY A 73 16.55 -17.28 -27.63
C GLY A 73 17.42 -18.04 -28.64
N ASP A 74 17.31 -17.72 -29.91
CA ASP A 74 18.09 -18.34 -31.01
C ASP A 74 19.56 -17.88 -31.05
N GLY A 75 20.01 -17.09 -30.07
CA GLY A 75 21.41 -16.63 -29.96
C GLY A 75 21.79 -15.50 -30.92
N THR A 76 20.86 -15.00 -31.72
CA THR A 76 21.13 -13.93 -32.71
C THR A 76 20.91 -12.52 -32.13
N GLN A 77 20.34 -12.41 -30.95
CA GLN A 77 20.01 -11.13 -30.34
C GLN A 77 21.19 -10.55 -29.57
N GLN A 78 21.58 -9.34 -29.94
CA GLN A 78 22.72 -8.62 -29.36
C GLN A 78 22.31 -7.70 -28.20
N MET A 79 21.03 -7.47 -27.98
CA MET A 79 20.52 -6.56 -26.97
C MET A 79 19.35 -7.16 -26.21
N VAL A 80 19.34 -6.97 -24.89
CA VAL A 80 18.22 -7.32 -23.99
C VAL A 80 17.53 -6.03 -23.56
N TYR A 81 16.24 -5.92 -23.83
CA TYR A 81 15.41 -4.80 -23.39
C TYR A 81 14.51 -5.25 -22.26
N THR A 82 14.69 -4.69 -21.08
CA THR A 82 13.75 -4.87 -19.97
C THR A 82 12.49 -4.05 -20.23
N LEU A 83 11.35 -4.72 -20.30
CA LEU A 83 10.08 -4.04 -20.42
C LEU A 83 9.69 -3.46 -19.06
N GLN A 84 9.41 -2.16 -19.01
CA GLN A 84 8.86 -1.49 -17.84
C GLN A 84 7.46 -0.99 -18.16
N THR A 85 6.54 -1.20 -17.24
CA THR A 85 5.22 -0.60 -17.29
C THR A 85 5.10 0.44 -16.19
N GLN A 86 4.18 1.36 -16.34
CA GLN A 86 3.75 2.21 -15.26
C GLN A 86 3.21 1.31 -14.15
N GLY A 87 3.86 1.27 -12.99
CA GLY A 87 3.54 0.39 -11.88
C GLY A 87 2.17 0.69 -11.27
N ARG A 88 2.00 0.28 -10.00
CA ARG A 88 0.79 0.64 -9.24
C ARG A 88 0.58 2.14 -9.25
N ILE A 89 -0.67 2.53 -9.41
CA ILE A 89 -1.10 3.92 -9.32
C ILE A 89 -0.96 4.36 -7.86
N ASN A 90 -0.08 5.31 -7.60
CA ASN A 90 0.19 5.81 -6.24
C ASN A 90 -0.36 7.23 -6.03
N GLU A 91 -0.65 7.95 -7.10
CA GLU A 91 -1.14 9.32 -7.04
C GLU A 91 -2.66 9.39 -7.13
N VAL A 92 -3.27 10.29 -6.35
CA VAL A 92 -4.72 10.49 -6.34
C VAL A 92 -5.24 10.90 -7.72
N GLU A 93 -4.47 11.73 -8.42
CA GLU A 93 -4.87 12.21 -9.75
C GLU A 93 -4.90 11.08 -10.79
N ASP A 94 -3.97 10.16 -10.72
CA ASP A 94 -3.94 9.00 -11.61
C ASP A 94 -5.13 8.08 -11.31
N PHE A 95 -5.45 7.86 -10.03
CA PHE A 95 -6.66 7.12 -9.64
C PHE A 95 -7.93 7.78 -10.15
N LYS A 96 -8.05 9.10 -10.08
CA LYS A 96 -9.18 9.84 -10.60
C LYS A 96 -9.38 9.65 -12.11
N ASN A 97 -8.30 9.45 -12.83
CA ASN A 97 -8.31 9.28 -14.28
C ASN A 97 -8.46 7.82 -14.75
N ILE A 98 -8.69 6.87 -13.84
CA ILE A 98 -9.04 5.49 -14.19
C ILE A 98 -10.31 5.50 -15.07
N ILE A 99 -10.23 4.84 -16.21
CA ILE A 99 -11.36 4.70 -17.14
C ILE A 99 -12.26 3.56 -16.67
N ILE A 100 -13.52 3.88 -16.37
CA ILE A 100 -14.50 2.91 -15.90
C ILE A 100 -15.24 2.28 -17.08
N ARG A 101 -15.63 3.08 -18.06
CA ARG A 101 -16.37 2.65 -19.24
C ARG A 101 -16.12 3.58 -20.41
N THR A 102 -16.05 2.98 -21.59
CA THR A 102 -16.17 3.72 -22.86
C THR A 102 -17.64 3.72 -23.24
N ALA A 103 -18.25 4.90 -23.36
CA ALA A 103 -19.64 5.00 -23.79
C ALA A 103 -19.77 4.62 -25.27
N GLU A 104 -20.91 4.02 -25.65
CA GLU A 104 -21.18 3.57 -27.03
C GLU A 104 -21.10 4.70 -28.07
N GLN A 105 -21.23 5.95 -27.63
CA GLN A 105 -21.14 7.16 -28.46
C GLN A 105 -19.78 7.87 -28.37
N GLY A 106 -18.73 7.19 -27.91
CA GLY A 106 -17.36 7.72 -27.89
C GLY A 106 -16.98 8.58 -26.68
N GLY A 107 -17.83 8.67 -25.66
CA GLY A 107 -17.50 9.31 -24.38
C GLY A 107 -16.73 8.36 -23.45
N LEU A 108 -15.81 8.88 -22.67
CA LEU A 108 -15.14 8.16 -21.59
C LEU A 108 -15.76 8.56 -20.25
N VAL A 109 -15.99 7.57 -19.39
CA VAL A 109 -16.39 7.80 -18.00
C VAL A 109 -15.20 7.48 -17.13
N TYR A 110 -14.71 8.48 -16.42
CA TYR A 110 -13.60 8.35 -15.49
C TYR A 110 -14.10 8.12 -14.06
N LEU A 111 -13.24 7.57 -13.21
CA LEU A 111 -13.57 7.37 -11.79
C LEU A 111 -13.96 8.68 -11.10
N LYS A 112 -13.31 9.80 -11.42
CA LYS A 112 -13.63 11.14 -10.90
C LYS A 112 -15.06 11.62 -11.22
N ASP A 113 -15.67 11.11 -12.28
CA ASP A 113 -17.01 11.51 -12.70
C ASP A 113 -18.09 10.89 -11.80
N ILE A 114 -17.80 9.73 -11.22
CA ILE A 114 -18.72 8.91 -10.43
C ILE A 114 -18.28 8.71 -8.97
N ALA A 115 -17.12 9.22 -8.59
CA ALA A 115 -16.56 9.01 -7.25
C ALA A 115 -15.66 10.18 -6.81
N ARG A 116 -15.56 10.35 -5.49
CA ARG A 116 -14.52 11.15 -4.86
C ARG A 116 -13.38 10.22 -4.45
N VAL A 117 -12.16 10.58 -4.81
CA VAL A 117 -10.94 9.81 -4.52
C VAL A 117 -10.06 10.64 -3.59
N GLU A 118 -9.62 10.03 -2.49
CA GLU A 118 -8.74 10.66 -1.50
C GLU A 118 -7.82 9.62 -0.85
N ILE A 119 -6.68 10.07 -0.32
CA ILE A 119 -5.85 9.24 0.55
C ILE A 119 -6.45 9.27 1.94
N GLY A 120 -6.62 8.11 2.55
CA GLY A 120 -7.13 7.97 3.91
C GLY A 120 -6.59 6.71 4.57
N GLU A 121 -7.11 6.43 5.76
CA GLU A 121 -6.78 5.18 6.44
C GLU A 121 -7.48 4.00 5.77
N GLU A 122 -6.78 2.87 5.68
CA GLU A 122 -7.34 1.61 5.17
C GLU A 122 -8.51 1.14 6.04
N ASP A 123 -8.36 1.31 7.35
CA ASP A 123 -9.35 0.90 8.35
C ASP A 123 -9.47 1.96 9.46
N TYR A 124 -10.69 2.23 9.90
CA TYR A 124 -10.98 3.13 11.03
C TYR A 124 -11.41 2.39 12.30
N HIS A 125 -11.37 1.06 12.31
CA HIS A 125 -11.81 0.27 13.46
C HIS A 125 -10.84 0.30 14.64
N ALA A 126 -9.56 0.59 14.39
CA ALA A 126 -8.55 0.65 15.43
C ALA A 126 -7.79 1.99 15.38
N THR A 127 -8.09 2.90 16.29
CA THR A 127 -7.31 4.10 16.52
C THR A 127 -6.57 4.00 17.85
N SER A 128 -5.28 4.30 17.85
CA SER A 128 -4.49 4.36 19.08
C SER A 128 -4.21 5.81 19.47
N LYS A 129 -4.37 6.12 20.75
CA LYS A 129 -4.07 7.45 21.30
C LYS A 129 -3.28 7.30 22.61
N TYR A 130 -2.27 8.12 22.76
CA TYR A 130 -1.51 8.25 24.00
C TYR A 130 -1.67 9.67 24.52
N ASN A 131 -2.18 9.81 25.75
CA ASN A 131 -2.50 11.12 26.35
C ASN A 131 -3.37 12.03 25.45
N GLY A 132 -4.33 11.43 24.72
CA GLY A 132 -5.22 12.15 23.79
C GLY A 132 -4.64 12.46 22.42
N ALA A 133 -3.33 12.31 22.21
CA ALA A 133 -2.68 12.48 20.90
C ALA A 133 -2.67 11.17 20.10
N PRO A 134 -2.87 11.22 18.77
CA PRO A 134 -2.72 10.06 17.93
C PRO A 134 -1.32 9.45 18.06
N ASN A 135 -1.23 8.13 18.17
CA ASN A 135 0.04 7.42 18.23
C ASN A 135 0.00 6.13 17.42
N VAL A 136 1.17 5.52 17.22
CA VAL A 136 1.32 4.17 16.66
C VAL A 136 1.75 3.25 17.78
N ALA A 137 0.95 2.23 18.09
CA ALA A 137 1.29 1.23 19.08
C ALA A 137 1.95 0.01 18.42
N ILE A 138 3.03 -0.46 19.02
CA ILE A 138 3.75 -1.65 18.57
C ILE A 138 3.78 -2.66 19.70
N ALA A 139 3.23 -3.85 19.48
CA ALA A 139 3.39 -4.97 20.40
C ALA A 139 4.51 -5.88 19.92
N ILE A 140 5.42 -6.19 20.82
CA ILE A 140 6.57 -7.04 20.55
C ILE A 140 6.49 -8.26 21.45
N ASN A 141 6.36 -9.43 20.84
CA ASN A 141 6.37 -10.70 21.52
C ASN A 141 7.79 -11.28 21.51
N GLN A 142 8.24 -11.77 22.65
CA GLN A 142 9.54 -12.45 22.70
C GLN A 142 9.49 -13.83 22.01
N LEU A 143 10.61 -14.26 21.51
CA LEU A 143 10.77 -15.64 21.02
C LEU A 143 10.74 -16.61 22.21
N ALA A 144 10.10 -17.76 22.03
CA ALA A 144 10.03 -18.79 23.07
C ALA A 144 11.46 -19.23 23.48
N GLY A 145 11.72 -19.18 24.79
CA GLY A 145 13.04 -19.52 25.35
C GLY A 145 14.08 -18.36 25.34
N ALA A 146 13.75 -17.21 24.77
CA ALA A 146 14.62 -16.04 24.81
C ALA A 146 14.58 -15.36 26.20
N ASN A 147 15.65 -14.62 26.52
CA ASN A 147 15.67 -13.77 27.70
C ASN A 147 14.89 -12.47 27.42
N ALA A 148 13.83 -12.23 28.17
CA ALA A 148 13.00 -11.05 27.99
C ALA A 148 13.73 -9.71 28.24
N LEU A 149 14.67 -9.70 29.20
CA LEU A 149 15.43 -8.49 29.53
C LEU A 149 16.41 -8.13 28.42
N ASP A 150 17.08 -9.11 27.85
CA ASP A 150 18.01 -8.90 26.74
C ASP A 150 17.27 -8.47 25.49
N ALA A 151 16.14 -9.13 25.19
CA ALA A 151 15.28 -8.74 24.06
C ALA A 151 14.77 -7.30 24.22
N MET A 152 14.30 -6.92 25.42
CA MET A 152 13.84 -5.57 25.70
C MET A 152 14.98 -4.53 25.57
N ALA A 153 16.17 -4.83 26.05
CA ALA A 153 17.34 -3.95 25.92
C ALA A 153 17.69 -3.74 24.43
N GLY A 154 17.71 -4.82 23.65
CA GLY A 154 17.94 -4.76 22.20
C GLY A 154 16.90 -3.95 21.46
N VAL A 155 15.62 -4.14 21.79
CA VAL A 155 14.51 -3.38 21.20
C VAL A 155 14.63 -1.89 21.51
N LYS A 156 14.94 -1.51 22.76
CA LYS A 156 15.11 -0.11 23.15
C LYS A 156 16.27 0.55 22.40
N ALA A 157 17.40 -0.12 22.30
CA ALA A 157 18.56 0.39 21.56
C ALA A 157 18.24 0.58 20.06
N GLU A 158 17.50 -0.36 19.47
CA GLU A 158 17.10 -0.25 18.07
C GLU A 158 16.08 0.87 17.84
N ILE A 159 15.12 1.05 18.73
CA ILE A 159 14.15 2.18 18.65
C ILE A 159 14.90 3.52 18.79
N GLU A 160 15.86 3.63 19.71
CA GLU A 160 16.65 4.85 19.88
C GLU A 160 17.45 5.17 18.62
N ARG A 161 18.04 4.16 17.97
CA ARG A 161 18.74 4.32 16.70
C ARG A 161 17.79 4.78 15.58
N LEU A 162 16.59 4.21 15.51
CA LEU A 162 15.59 4.53 14.48
C LEU A 162 14.93 5.90 14.72
N SER A 163 14.80 6.34 15.99
CA SER A 163 14.13 7.60 16.34
C SER A 163 14.81 8.83 15.74
N GLN A 164 16.12 8.75 15.46
CA GLN A 164 16.88 9.80 14.79
C GLN A 164 16.43 10.06 13.34
N ARG A 165 15.63 9.15 12.78
CA ARG A 165 15.14 9.19 11.40
C ARG A 165 13.62 9.27 11.30
N PHE A 166 12.93 9.47 12.40
CA PHE A 166 11.48 9.63 12.38
C PHE A 166 11.10 10.94 11.68
N PRO A 167 10.00 10.92 10.88
CA PRO A 167 9.51 12.11 10.22
C PRO A 167 8.96 13.16 11.18
#